data_15d4dec757bc3cba561d27d2d42a4600
#
_entry.id   15d4dec757bc3cba561d27d2d42a4600
#
_cell.length_a   1.000
_cell.length_b   1.000
_cell.length_c   1.000
_cell.angle_alpha   90.00
_cell.angle_beta   90.00
_cell.angle_gamma   90.00
#
_symmetry.space_group_name_H-M   'P 1'
#
loop_
_entity.id
_entity.type
_entity.pdbx_description
1 polymer ?
#
loop_
_entity_poly.entity_id
_entity_poly.type
_entity_poly.pdbx_seq_one_letter_code
_entity_poly.pdbx_strand_id
1 'polypeptide(L)'
;MKRRTLLTGAAGIAAAGVGATVLWKPEDRGAPHDAYFSRLNALLKRDGPGHPVMLIDVDAMNHNVDEIAGSVGPDKIYRVVVKSLPSVPLLESVMQRAKTNALMVFHQPFLNAVAESFPTADTLLGKPMPVAAAENFYRKLAPSEFDPATQVQWLIDTHDRLLQYQALARRLGVHVRINIEIDVGLHRGGLPEPEALDALLATIKADPVHLSLAGFMGYEPHLTGMQAGLEHPAVESVLGIYRGFIDRTRRDGTDISHLTLNGAGSHTLRIYEKDHTMNDLAAGSGVVKPTDFDTYHLNANRPALFIATPILKRYDKLKMPGDSWMVDFLPWWNPNMRRLYYIYGGYWKANVVSPRGVPDSLYHSTNQQPITTSDAVDLQVDDYVFLRPTQSEHVMLQFGDLLAVKDGALADRWPVFHQTG
;
A
#
# COMPACT_ATOMS: atom_id res chain seq x y z
N MET A 1 -21.68 28.91 -52.46
CA MET A 1 -22.71 28.64 -51.42
C MET A 1 -22.46 27.34 -50.68
N LYS A 2 -21.35 27.10 -50.03
CA LYS A 2 -21.14 25.86 -49.24
C LYS A 2 -20.34 26.03 -47.93
N ARG A 3 -19.97 27.24 -47.51
CA ARG A 3 -19.26 27.50 -46.25
C ARG A 3 -20.15 27.92 -45.05
N ARG A 4 -21.35 28.47 -45.35
CA ARG A 4 -22.28 28.87 -44.26
C ARG A 4 -23.04 27.72 -43.62
N THR A 5 -23.29 26.64 -44.36
CA THR A 5 -24.04 25.47 -43.86
C THR A 5 -23.20 24.57 -42.92
N LEU A 6 -21.85 24.58 -43.05
CA LEU A 6 -20.97 23.83 -42.14
C LEU A 6 -20.77 24.51 -40.77
N LEU A 7 -20.80 25.84 -40.76
CA LEU A 7 -20.66 26.61 -39.51
C LEU A 7 -21.93 26.57 -38.64
N THR A 8 -23.11 26.51 -39.28
CA THR A 8 -24.38 26.37 -38.55
C THR A 8 -24.60 24.98 -38.02
N GLY A 9 -24.08 23.91 -38.67
CA GLY A 9 -24.16 22.54 -38.19
C GLY A 9 -23.24 22.32 -36.98
N ALA A 10 -22.02 22.83 -37.01
CA ALA A 10 -21.06 22.72 -35.90
C ALA A 10 -21.51 23.50 -34.65
N ALA A 11 -22.10 24.71 -34.86
CA ALA A 11 -22.69 25.50 -33.76
C ALA A 11 -23.92 24.80 -33.13
N GLY A 12 -24.74 24.14 -33.95
CA GLY A 12 -25.89 23.36 -33.48
C GLY A 12 -25.51 22.12 -32.67
N ILE A 13 -24.47 21.40 -33.07
CA ILE A 13 -23.97 20.23 -32.34
C ILE A 13 -23.29 20.66 -31.03
N ALA A 14 -22.53 21.77 -31.03
CA ALA A 14 -21.94 22.31 -29.81
C ALA A 14 -23.01 22.83 -28.84
N ALA A 15 -24.05 23.51 -29.32
CA ALA A 15 -25.16 23.97 -28.50
C ALA A 15 -26.02 22.82 -27.96
N ALA A 16 -26.23 21.76 -28.75
CA ALA A 16 -26.93 20.55 -28.29
C ALA A 16 -26.08 19.75 -27.26
N GLY A 17 -24.75 19.68 -27.44
CA GLY A 17 -23.83 19.06 -26.49
C GLY A 17 -23.78 19.81 -25.16
N VAL A 18 -23.71 21.15 -25.20
CA VAL A 18 -23.77 22.00 -24.01
C VAL A 18 -25.16 21.92 -23.35
N GLY A 19 -26.23 21.91 -24.14
CA GLY A 19 -27.61 21.76 -23.64
C GLY A 19 -27.84 20.41 -22.97
N ALA A 20 -27.31 19.33 -23.52
CA ALA A 20 -27.44 18.01 -22.92
C ALA A 20 -26.65 17.87 -21.59
N THR A 21 -25.47 18.46 -21.50
CA THR A 21 -24.70 18.50 -20.24
C THR A 21 -25.34 19.38 -19.18
N VAL A 22 -25.98 20.48 -19.54
CA VAL A 22 -26.73 21.36 -18.61
C VAL A 22 -28.01 20.72 -18.12
N LEU A 23 -28.65 19.85 -18.91
CA LEU A 23 -29.86 19.11 -18.53
C LEU A 23 -29.60 17.95 -17.57
N TRP A 24 -28.37 17.43 -17.51
CA TRP A 24 -28.02 16.34 -16.58
C TRP A 24 -27.34 16.91 -15.34
N LYS A 25 -28.12 17.50 -14.47
CA LYS A 25 -27.65 17.98 -13.18
C LYS A 25 -27.19 16.79 -12.32
N PRO A 26 -26.03 16.90 -11.65
CA PRO A 26 -25.65 15.91 -10.64
C PRO A 26 -26.69 15.79 -9.54
N GLU A 27 -26.93 14.57 -9.08
CA GLU A 27 -27.77 14.33 -7.92
C GLU A 27 -27.11 14.88 -6.64
N ASP A 28 -27.94 15.25 -5.66
CA ASP A 28 -27.45 15.53 -4.31
C ASP A 28 -27.02 14.21 -3.65
N ARG A 29 -25.72 14.09 -3.41
CA ARG A 29 -25.08 12.94 -2.77
C ARG A 29 -24.63 13.24 -1.34
N GLY A 30 -24.86 14.46 -0.89
CA GLY A 30 -24.45 14.91 0.43
C GLY A 30 -25.17 14.15 1.53
N ALA A 31 -24.39 13.64 2.47
CA ALA A 31 -24.92 13.10 3.71
C ALA A 31 -23.95 13.43 4.87
N PRO A 32 -24.48 13.70 6.08
CA PRO A 32 -23.65 13.93 7.26
C PRO A 32 -22.81 12.68 7.61
N HIS A 33 -21.98 12.79 8.62
CA HIS A 33 -21.31 11.63 9.21
C HIS A 33 -22.33 10.56 9.60
N ASP A 34 -22.04 9.33 9.26
CA ASP A 34 -22.76 8.19 9.83
C ASP A 34 -22.40 8.00 11.32
N ALA A 35 -22.97 7.02 11.97
CA ALA A 35 -22.74 6.76 13.39
C ALA A 35 -21.28 6.47 13.74
N TYR A 36 -20.52 5.84 12.82
CA TYR A 36 -19.13 5.55 13.03
C TYR A 36 -18.28 6.83 13.00
N PHE A 37 -18.39 7.62 11.94
CA PHE A 37 -17.63 8.85 11.79
C PHE A 37 -18.09 9.95 12.75
N SER A 38 -19.36 9.95 13.17
CA SER A 38 -19.85 10.85 14.23
C SER A 38 -19.15 10.59 15.57
N ARG A 39 -18.95 9.31 15.93
CA ARG A 39 -18.19 8.95 17.14
C ARG A 39 -16.73 9.35 17.02
N LEU A 40 -16.07 9.13 15.88
CA LEU A 40 -14.69 9.55 15.64
C LEU A 40 -14.55 11.08 15.69
N ASN A 41 -15.49 11.82 15.10
CA ASN A 41 -15.51 13.28 15.18
C ASN A 41 -15.60 13.77 16.63
N ALA A 42 -16.53 13.22 17.42
CA ALA A 42 -16.68 13.57 18.83
C ALA A 42 -15.43 13.20 19.66
N LEU A 43 -14.82 12.05 19.37
CA LEU A 43 -13.56 11.62 20.00
C LEU A 43 -12.42 12.61 19.71
N LEU A 44 -12.21 12.97 18.44
CA LEU A 44 -11.14 13.85 18.04
C LEU A 44 -11.35 15.30 18.50
N LYS A 45 -12.58 15.77 18.57
CA LYS A 45 -12.88 17.09 19.14
C LYS A 45 -12.56 17.17 20.64
N ARG A 46 -12.71 16.09 21.37
CA ARG A 46 -12.43 16.02 22.80
C ARG A 46 -10.95 15.76 23.11
N ASP A 47 -10.36 14.78 22.43
CA ASP A 47 -9.06 14.20 22.78
C ASP A 47 -8.02 14.33 21.67
N GLY A 48 -8.39 14.80 20.49
CA GLY A 48 -7.52 14.91 19.32
C GLY A 48 -6.57 16.11 19.41
N PRO A 49 -5.53 16.12 18.56
CA PRO A 49 -4.48 17.14 18.64
C PRO A 49 -4.82 18.47 17.93
N GLY A 50 -5.99 18.59 17.29
CA GLY A 50 -6.41 19.81 16.59
C GLY A 50 -5.69 20.09 15.26
N HIS A 51 -4.99 19.11 14.70
CA HIS A 51 -4.33 19.18 13.39
C HIS A 51 -4.59 17.89 12.59
N PRO A 52 -4.24 17.85 11.30
CA PRO A 52 -4.39 16.62 10.51
C PRO A 52 -3.61 15.45 11.10
N VAL A 53 -4.24 14.28 11.17
CA VAL A 53 -3.66 13.05 11.73
C VAL A 53 -3.98 11.85 10.85
N MET A 54 -3.14 10.83 10.96
CA MET A 54 -3.42 9.50 10.42
C MET A 54 -3.97 8.61 11.52
N LEU A 55 -5.19 8.10 11.32
CA LEU A 55 -5.88 7.18 12.25
C LEU A 55 -5.73 5.74 11.79
N ILE A 56 -5.48 4.84 12.74
CA ILE A 56 -5.63 3.40 12.59
C ILE A 56 -6.81 2.94 13.46
N ASP A 57 -7.85 2.41 12.82
CA ASP A 57 -8.89 1.64 13.51
C ASP A 57 -8.35 0.24 13.81
N VAL A 58 -7.95 0.03 15.05
CA VAL A 58 -7.30 -1.21 15.51
C VAL A 58 -8.26 -2.42 15.42
N ASP A 59 -9.56 -2.20 15.63
CA ASP A 59 -10.54 -3.28 15.59
C ASP A 59 -10.78 -3.75 14.15
N ALA A 60 -10.91 -2.82 13.20
CA ALA A 60 -10.99 -3.13 11.78
C ALA A 60 -9.68 -3.74 11.25
N MET A 61 -8.52 -3.21 11.68
CA MET A 61 -7.21 -3.76 11.35
C MET A 61 -7.07 -5.20 11.86
N ASN A 62 -7.43 -5.47 13.09
CA ASN A 62 -7.38 -6.80 13.69
C ASN A 62 -8.24 -7.81 12.93
N HIS A 63 -9.45 -7.42 12.55
CA HIS A 63 -10.30 -8.24 11.68
C HIS A 63 -9.60 -8.54 10.34
N ASN A 64 -8.96 -7.56 9.73
CA ASN A 64 -8.26 -7.74 8.46
C ASN A 64 -7.04 -8.67 8.58
N VAL A 65 -6.32 -8.61 9.71
CA VAL A 65 -5.21 -9.52 9.99
C VAL A 65 -5.72 -10.98 10.08
N ASP A 66 -6.82 -11.20 10.78
CA ASP A 66 -7.43 -12.53 10.88
C ASP A 66 -7.86 -13.09 9.52
N GLU A 67 -8.48 -12.25 8.69
CA GLU A 67 -8.90 -12.62 7.33
C GLU A 67 -7.70 -12.99 6.43
N ILE A 68 -6.61 -12.21 6.50
CA ILE A 68 -5.40 -12.48 5.72
C ILE A 68 -4.69 -13.73 6.24
N ALA A 69 -4.45 -13.83 7.54
CA ALA A 69 -3.78 -14.97 8.14
C ALA A 69 -4.56 -16.28 7.94
N GLY A 70 -5.90 -16.21 8.03
CA GLY A 70 -6.78 -17.32 7.72
C GLY A 70 -6.65 -17.81 6.28
N SER A 71 -6.50 -16.89 5.33
CA SER A 71 -6.32 -17.21 3.90
C SER A 71 -4.92 -17.76 3.59
N VAL A 72 -3.88 -17.36 4.32
CA VAL A 72 -2.54 -17.98 4.19
C VAL A 72 -2.57 -19.44 4.64
N GLY A 73 -3.30 -19.72 5.71
CA GLY A 73 -3.41 -21.06 6.29
C GLY A 73 -2.18 -21.47 7.12
N PRO A 74 -2.25 -22.63 7.78
CA PRO A 74 -1.20 -23.09 8.71
C PRO A 74 0.05 -23.65 8.03
N ASP A 75 -0.05 -24.03 6.75
CA ASP A 75 1.02 -24.71 6.01
C ASP A 75 1.95 -23.74 5.28
N LYS A 76 1.67 -22.44 5.37
CA LYS A 76 2.43 -21.38 4.71
C LYS A 76 2.82 -20.29 5.69
N ILE A 77 3.86 -19.56 5.34
CA ILE A 77 4.30 -18.40 6.10
C ILE A 77 3.54 -17.16 5.62
N TYR A 78 2.93 -16.41 6.52
CA TYR A 78 2.46 -15.07 6.24
C TYR A 78 3.61 -14.07 6.42
N ARG A 79 4.05 -13.44 5.34
CA ARG A 79 5.10 -12.42 5.35
C ARG A 79 4.50 -11.02 5.30
N VAL A 80 4.68 -10.27 6.39
CA VAL A 80 4.11 -8.92 6.54
C VAL A 80 4.97 -7.89 5.79
N VAL A 81 4.34 -7.09 4.93
CA VAL A 81 5.03 -6.10 4.09
C VAL A 81 5.21 -4.78 4.83
N VAL A 82 6.44 -4.51 5.28
CA VAL A 82 6.84 -3.39 6.14
C VAL A 82 6.57 -2.02 5.52
N LYS A 83 6.83 -1.83 4.22
CA LYS A 83 6.59 -0.54 3.55
C LYS A 83 5.14 -0.08 3.62
N SER A 84 4.21 -1.02 3.71
CA SER A 84 2.78 -0.75 3.77
C SER A 84 2.29 -0.44 5.19
N LEU A 85 3.09 -0.73 6.19
CA LEU A 85 2.81 -0.62 7.63
C LEU A 85 4.04 -0.02 8.35
N PRO A 86 4.45 1.22 8.03
CA PRO A 86 5.77 1.73 8.37
C PRO A 86 5.85 2.26 9.82
N SER A 87 5.58 1.41 10.78
CA SER A 87 5.61 1.73 12.22
C SER A 87 5.93 0.47 13.03
N VAL A 88 6.86 0.54 13.98
CA VAL A 88 7.23 -0.60 14.84
C VAL A 88 6.03 -1.12 15.64
N PRO A 89 5.28 -0.31 16.41
CA PRO A 89 4.13 -0.79 17.15
C PRO A 89 3.02 -1.37 16.26
N LEU A 90 2.81 -0.78 15.06
CA LEU A 90 1.85 -1.31 14.09
C LEU A 90 2.27 -2.71 13.60
N LEU A 91 3.54 -2.88 13.22
CA LEU A 91 4.09 -4.17 12.81
C LEU A 91 4.01 -5.19 13.93
N GLU A 92 4.39 -4.81 15.14
CA GLU A 92 4.33 -5.68 16.31
C GLU A 92 2.90 -6.19 16.55
N SER A 93 1.90 -5.31 16.52
CA SER A 93 0.49 -5.67 16.66
C SER A 93 0.05 -6.69 15.60
N VAL A 94 0.44 -6.46 14.33
CA VAL A 94 0.10 -7.35 13.21
C VAL A 94 0.80 -8.69 13.33
N MET A 95 2.11 -8.70 13.62
CA MET A 95 2.93 -9.91 13.76
C MET A 95 2.45 -10.79 14.90
N GLN A 96 2.17 -10.21 16.06
CA GLN A 96 1.65 -10.94 17.23
C GLN A 96 0.31 -11.60 16.92
N ARG A 97 -0.62 -10.85 16.28
CA ARG A 97 -1.94 -11.38 15.93
C ARG A 97 -1.87 -12.46 14.86
N ALA A 98 -1.09 -12.24 13.82
CA ALA A 98 -0.87 -13.22 12.75
C ALA A 98 0.02 -14.40 13.15
N LYS A 99 0.68 -14.35 14.31
CA LYS A 99 1.65 -15.34 14.80
C LYS A 99 2.77 -15.59 13.80
N THR A 100 3.35 -14.54 13.26
CA THR A 100 4.45 -14.60 12.30
C THR A 100 5.61 -13.72 12.74
N ASN A 101 6.84 -14.11 12.38
CA ASN A 101 8.04 -13.28 12.48
C ASN A 101 8.61 -12.93 11.09
N ALA A 102 7.91 -13.27 10.01
CA ALA A 102 8.35 -13.04 8.64
C ALA A 102 7.97 -11.64 8.15
N LEU A 103 8.96 -10.87 7.74
CA LEU A 103 8.81 -9.51 7.25
C LEU A 103 9.39 -9.35 5.85
N MET A 104 8.77 -8.49 5.02
CA MET A 104 9.31 -8.08 3.72
C MET A 104 9.65 -6.60 3.75
N VAL A 105 10.92 -6.27 3.50
CA VAL A 105 11.47 -4.92 3.64
C VAL A 105 11.90 -4.38 2.28
N PHE A 106 11.70 -3.07 2.04
CA PHE A 106 11.96 -2.42 0.75
C PHE A 106 12.91 -1.22 0.85
N HIS A 107 13.38 -0.90 2.06
CA HIS A 107 14.18 0.30 2.30
C HIS A 107 15.22 0.02 3.38
N GLN A 108 16.49 0.40 3.13
CA GLN A 108 17.58 0.04 4.03
C GLN A 108 17.42 0.63 5.45
N PRO A 109 17.02 1.91 5.65
CA PRO A 109 16.77 2.39 7.01
C PRO A 109 15.69 1.60 7.76
N PHE A 110 14.65 1.13 7.06
CA PHE A 110 13.62 0.28 7.68
C PHE A 110 14.18 -1.10 8.04
N LEU A 111 15.12 -1.65 7.25
CA LEU A 111 15.76 -2.91 7.59
C LEU A 111 16.59 -2.80 8.88
N ASN A 112 17.31 -1.69 9.08
CA ASN A 112 18.02 -1.45 10.33
C ASN A 112 17.06 -1.32 11.51
N ALA A 113 15.96 -0.55 11.35
CA ALA A 113 14.95 -0.41 12.41
C ALA A 113 14.25 -1.76 12.73
N VAL A 114 13.99 -2.60 11.72
CA VAL A 114 13.46 -3.96 11.90
C VAL A 114 14.45 -4.84 12.66
N ALA A 115 15.73 -4.83 12.27
CA ALA A 115 16.77 -5.61 12.94
C ALA A 115 16.95 -5.21 14.42
N GLU A 116 16.80 -3.93 14.72
CA GLU A 116 16.86 -3.40 16.09
C GLU A 116 15.62 -3.77 16.91
N SER A 117 14.42 -3.68 16.32
CA SER A 117 13.14 -3.83 17.03
C SER A 117 12.66 -5.27 17.11
N PHE A 118 13.03 -6.11 16.16
CA PHE A 118 12.55 -7.51 16.03
C PHE A 118 13.72 -8.49 15.87
N PRO A 119 14.43 -8.81 16.96
CA PRO A 119 15.65 -9.61 16.89
C PRO A 119 15.48 -11.03 16.36
N THR A 120 14.24 -11.54 16.30
CA THR A 120 13.92 -12.88 15.77
C THR A 120 13.27 -12.85 14.39
N ALA A 121 13.17 -11.66 13.74
CA ALA A 121 12.49 -11.55 12.46
C ALA A 121 13.26 -12.27 11.33
N ASP A 122 12.55 -13.01 10.49
CA ASP A 122 13.04 -13.44 9.17
C ASP A 122 12.68 -12.39 8.12
N THR A 123 13.68 -11.74 7.53
CA THR A 123 13.50 -10.63 6.62
C THR A 123 13.84 -10.97 5.18
N LEU A 124 12.91 -10.70 4.26
CA LEU A 124 13.13 -10.79 2.82
C LEU A 124 13.11 -9.39 2.21
N LEU A 125 14.13 -9.05 1.41
CA LEU A 125 14.10 -7.82 0.62
C LEU A 125 13.12 -7.98 -0.55
N GLY A 126 12.13 -7.10 -0.65
CA GLY A 126 11.10 -7.16 -1.70
C GLY A 126 11.49 -6.45 -3.01
N LYS A 127 12.75 -6.05 -3.14
CA LYS A 127 13.38 -5.56 -4.37
C LYS A 127 14.89 -5.66 -4.27
N PRO A 128 15.63 -5.79 -5.39
CA PRO A 128 17.07 -5.68 -5.39
C PRO A 128 17.50 -4.32 -4.82
N MET A 129 18.47 -4.34 -3.90
CA MET A 129 19.00 -3.14 -3.27
C MET A 129 20.31 -2.72 -3.93
N PRO A 130 20.61 -1.41 -4.05
CA PRO A 130 21.95 -0.96 -4.38
C PRO A 130 22.97 -1.54 -3.40
N VAL A 131 24.14 -1.95 -3.89
CA VAL A 131 25.21 -2.53 -3.04
C VAL A 131 25.61 -1.59 -1.91
N ALA A 132 25.67 -0.27 -2.19
CA ALA A 132 25.95 0.74 -1.17
C ALA A 132 24.89 0.76 -0.04
N ALA A 133 23.62 0.47 -0.35
CA ALA A 133 22.58 0.38 0.67
C ALA A 133 22.76 -0.89 1.52
N ALA A 134 23.11 -2.02 0.89
CA ALA A 134 23.44 -3.25 1.63
C ALA A 134 24.67 -3.04 2.55
N GLU A 135 25.73 -2.41 2.05
CA GLU A 135 26.89 -2.06 2.86
C GLU A 135 26.54 -1.13 4.03
N ASN A 136 25.70 -0.13 3.79
CA ASN A 136 25.21 0.77 4.82
C ASN A 136 24.39 0.04 5.91
N PHE A 137 23.62 -0.98 5.52
CA PHE A 137 22.92 -1.83 6.50
C PHE A 137 23.90 -2.47 7.47
N TYR A 138 24.91 -3.20 6.96
CA TYR A 138 25.92 -3.85 7.80
C TYR A 138 26.72 -2.87 8.66
N ARG A 139 27.07 -1.71 8.10
CA ARG A 139 27.83 -0.68 8.82
C ARG A 139 27.04 -0.03 9.96
N LYS A 140 25.72 0.10 9.80
CA LYS A 140 24.83 0.74 10.78
C LYS A 140 24.11 -0.26 11.69
N LEU A 141 24.33 -1.57 11.46
CA LEU A 141 23.72 -2.59 12.29
C LEU A 141 24.25 -2.47 13.72
N ALA A 142 23.37 -2.14 14.65
CA ALA A 142 23.69 -2.12 16.06
C ALA A 142 23.95 -3.54 16.58
N PRO A 143 24.85 -3.71 17.57
CA PRO A 143 24.99 -5.00 18.26
C PRO A 143 23.65 -5.43 18.85
N SER A 144 23.13 -6.56 18.41
CA SER A 144 21.85 -7.13 18.84
C SER A 144 21.88 -8.64 18.67
N GLU A 145 20.81 -9.31 19.07
CA GLU A 145 20.62 -10.75 18.82
C GLU A 145 20.24 -11.03 17.35
N PHE A 146 19.97 -10.02 16.56
CA PHE A 146 19.64 -10.18 15.13
C PHE A 146 20.89 -10.57 14.34
N ASP A 147 20.84 -11.75 13.74
CA ASP A 147 21.93 -12.29 12.91
C ASP A 147 21.58 -12.18 11.41
N PRO A 148 22.14 -11.22 10.68
CA PRO A 148 21.85 -11.06 9.26
C PRO A 148 22.30 -12.25 8.40
N ALA A 149 23.23 -13.08 8.87
CA ALA A 149 23.68 -14.26 8.13
C ALA A 149 22.59 -15.35 8.04
N THR A 150 21.68 -15.36 8.98
CA THR A 150 20.58 -16.34 9.05
C THR A 150 19.20 -15.71 8.84
N GLN A 151 19.03 -14.40 9.07
CA GLN A 151 17.74 -13.73 9.13
C GLN A 151 17.47 -12.79 7.97
N VAL A 152 18.46 -12.44 7.13
CA VAL A 152 18.24 -11.56 5.96
C VAL A 152 18.37 -12.33 4.67
N GLN A 153 17.34 -12.24 3.84
CA GLN A 153 17.34 -12.75 2.47
C GLN A 153 17.44 -11.57 1.50
N TRP A 154 18.59 -11.46 0.82
CA TRP A 154 18.86 -10.39 -0.12
C TRP A 154 18.33 -10.76 -1.50
N LEU A 155 17.39 -9.96 -2.02
CA LEU A 155 16.83 -10.18 -3.35
C LEU A 155 17.80 -9.72 -4.42
N ILE A 156 17.99 -10.56 -5.43
CA ILE A 156 18.73 -10.23 -6.66
C ILE A 156 17.94 -10.66 -7.88
N ASP A 157 18.15 -9.99 -9.00
CA ASP A 157 17.42 -10.19 -10.26
C ASP A 157 18.34 -10.50 -11.45
N THR A 158 19.65 -10.42 -11.27
CA THR A 158 20.65 -10.64 -12.33
C THR A 158 21.92 -11.29 -11.78
N HIS A 159 22.67 -12.00 -12.65
CA HIS A 159 23.96 -12.54 -12.29
C HIS A 159 24.98 -11.46 -11.92
N ASP A 160 24.97 -10.32 -12.62
CA ASP A 160 25.85 -9.19 -12.30
C ASP A 160 25.59 -8.65 -10.88
N ARG A 161 24.32 -8.57 -10.48
CA ARG A 161 23.96 -8.17 -9.12
C ARG A 161 24.45 -9.18 -8.09
N LEU A 162 24.36 -10.48 -8.38
CA LEU A 162 24.92 -11.53 -7.52
C LEU A 162 26.44 -11.36 -7.34
N LEU A 163 27.19 -11.13 -8.42
CA LEU A 163 28.64 -10.92 -8.34
C LEU A 163 28.99 -9.68 -7.51
N GLN A 164 28.21 -8.62 -7.60
CA GLN A 164 28.39 -7.43 -6.76
C GLN A 164 28.15 -7.73 -5.28
N TYR A 165 27.13 -8.51 -4.94
CA TYR A 165 26.86 -8.93 -3.56
C TYR A 165 27.92 -9.91 -3.04
N GLN A 166 28.41 -10.82 -3.88
CA GLN A 166 29.54 -11.70 -3.54
C GLN A 166 30.81 -10.87 -3.19
N ALA A 167 31.13 -9.88 -4.01
CA ALA A 167 32.27 -9.00 -3.74
C ALA A 167 32.09 -8.22 -2.43
N LEU A 168 30.87 -7.76 -2.14
CA LEU A 168 30.54 -7.11 -0.88
C LEU A 168 30.71 -8.08 0.31
N ALA A 169 30.15 -9.28 0.20
CA ALA A 169 30.20 -10.29 1.25
C ALA A 169 31.67 -10.68 1.61
N ARG A 170 32.49 -10.92 0.58
CA ARG A 170 33.93 -11.19 0.76
C ARG A 170 34.68 -10.04 1.43
N ARG A 171 34.39 -8.80 1.01
CA ARG A 171 35.05 -7.59 1.56
C ARG A 171 34.68 -7.35 3.03
N LEU A 172 33.43 -7.64 3.40
CA LEU A 172 32.95 -7.49 4.78
C LEU A 172 33.19 -8.72 5.66
N GLY A 173 33.54 -9.87 5.06
CA GLY A 173 33.68 -11.13 5.77
C GLY A 173 32.34 -11.66 6.33
N VAL A 174 31.23 -11.42 5.59
CA VAL A 174 29.88 -11.83 6.01
C VAL A 174 29.32 -12.92 5.11
N HIS A 175 28.35 -13.68 5.62
CA HIS A 175 27.55 -14.59 4.84
C HIS A 175 26.25 -13.90 4.38
N VAL A 176 25.88 -14.08 3.11
CA VAL A 176 24.70 -13.46 2.48
C VAL A 176 23.79 -14.54 1.92
N ARG A 177 22.56 -14.58 2.39
CA ARG A 177 21.51 -15.45 1.88
C ARG A 177 20.85 -14.78 0.68
N ILE A 178 20.88 -15.45 -0.44
CA ILE A 178 20.39 -14.93 -1.74
C ILE A 178 18.99 -15.47 -2.01
N ASN A 179 18.02 -14.57 -2.14
CA ASN A 179 16.72 -14.85 -2.72
C ASN A 179 16.69 -14.31 -4.16
N ILE A 180 16.16 -15.07 -5.10
CA ILE A 180 16.21 -14.74 -6.53
C ILE A 180 14.83 -14.28 -6.98
N GLU A 181 14.75 -13.05 -7.52
CA GLU A 181 13.53 -12.56 -8.17
C GLU A 181 13.33 -13.28 -9.49
N ILE A 182 12.13 -13.81 -9.72
CA ILE A 182 11.72 -14.45 -10.96
C ILE A 182 10.61 -13.64 -11.63
N ASP A 183 10.68 -13.48 -12.96
CA ASP A 183 9.64 -12.77 -13.71
C ASP A 183 8.47 -13.73 -13.99
N VAL A 184 7.44 -13.62 -13.20
CA VAL A 184 6.20 -14.41 -13.32
C VAL A 184 5.18 -13.77 -14.26
N GLY A 185 5.60 -12.86 -15.15
CA GLY A 185 4.75 -12.23 -16.16
C GLY A 185 4.44 -10.75 -15.90
N LEU A 186 4.98 -10.15 -14.85
CA LEU A 186 4.89 -8.70 -14.60
C LEU A 186 5.86 -7.90 -15.50
N HIS A 187 6.98 -8.51 -15.89
CA HIS A 187 8.05 -7.88 -16.69
C HIS A 187 8.64 -6.60 -16.08
N ARG A 188 8.67 -6.53 -14.74
CA ARG A 188 9.27 -5.43 -14.00
C ARG A 188 10.72 -5.69 -13.62
N GLY A 189 11.12 -6.93 -13.52
CA GLY A 189 12.43 -7.43 -13.13
C GLY A 189 12.36 -8.94 -12.86
N GLY A 190 13.47 -9.52 -12.46
CA GLY A 190 13.61 -10.94 -12.20
C GLY A 190 14.17 -11.74 -13.37
N LEU A 191 14.57 -12.98 -13.11
CA LEU A 191 15.05 -13.89 -14.13
C LEU A 191 13.88 -14.26 -15.07
N PRO A 192 14.04 -14.14 -16.39
CA PRO A 192 12.97 -14.38 -17.34
C PRO A 192 12.69 -15.87 -17.56
N GLU A 193 13.71 -16.72 -17.41
CA GLU A 193 13.64 -18.15 -17.75
C GLU A 193 14.44 -18.99 -16.77
N PRO A 194 14.03 -20.25 -16.49
CA PRO A 194 14.70 -21.14 -15.55
C PRO A 194 16.17 -21.43 -15.87
N GLU A 195 16.54 -21.39 -17.16
CA GLU A 195 17.92 -21.63 -17.63
C GLU A 195 18.88 -20.56 -17.15
N ALA A 196 18.41 -19.34 -16.95
CA ALA A 196 19.23 -18.23 -16.38
C ALA A 196 19.70 -18.51 -14.95
N LEU A 197 19.10 -19.47 -14.26
CA LEU A 197 19.46 -19.90 -12.91
C LEU A 197 20.86 -20.56 -12.86
N ASP A 198 21.29 -21.23 -13.89
CA ASP A 198 22.50 -22.08 -13.86
C ASP A 198 23.76 -21.29 -13.44
N ALA A 199 23.95 -20.13 -14.03
CA ALA A 199 25.08 -19.27 -13.71
C ALA A 199 25.05 -18.77 -12.24
N LEU A 200 23.85 -18.48 -11.72
CA LEU A 200 23.67 -18.02 -10.35
C LEU A 200 23.93 -19.16 -9.36
N LEU A 201 23.38 -20.34 -9.60
CA LEU A 201 23.57 -21.51 -8.74
C LEU A 201 25.03 -21.95 -8.75
N ALA A 202 25.72 -21.93 -9.90
CA ALA A 202 27.15 -22.23 -9.99
C ALA A 202 27.98 -21.22 -9.15
N THR A 203 27.68 -19.92 -9.22
CA THR A 203 28.35 -18.88 -8.44
C THR A 203 28.13 -19.07 -6.94
N ILE A 204 26.90 -19.35 -6.52
CA ILE A 204 26.56 -19.59 -5.10
C ILE A 204 27.30 -20.83 -4.58
N LYS A 205 27.27 -21.93 -5.32
CA LYS A 205 27.95 -23.18 -4.94
C LYS A 205 29.48 -23.06 -4.89
N ALA A 206 30.06 -22.18 -5.73
CA ALA A 206 31.51 -21.93 -5.75
C ALA A 206 32.00 -21.12 -4.54
N ASP A 207 31.12 -20.47 -3.79
CA ASP A 207 31.48 -19.64 -2.64
C ASP A 207 30.55 -19.85 -1.41
N PRO A 208 30.52 -21.08 -0.86
CA PRO A 208 29.59 -21.41 0.22
C PRO A 208 29.92 -20.71 1.55
N VAL A 209 31.10 -20.14 1.67
CA VAL A 209 31.49 -19.34 2.85
C VAL A 209 30.72 -18.02 2.89
N HIS A 210 30.48 -17.40 1.72
CA HIS A 210 29.89 -16.08 1.65
C HIS A 210 28.45 -16.07 1.09
N LEU A 211 28.03 -17.13 0.39
CA LEU A 211 26.73 -17.18 -0.28
C LEU A 211 25.98 -18.48 0.00
N SER A 212 24.66 -18.35 0.15
CA SER A 212 23.72 -19.49 0.10
C SER A 212 22.46 -19.10 -0.65
N LEU A 213 21.81 -20.07 -1.31
CA LEU A 213 20.48 -19.88 -1.86
C LEU A 213 19.46 -19.88 -0.74
N ALA A 214 18.65 -18.84 -0.63
CA ALA A 214 17.56 -18.72 0.33
C ALA A 214 16.20 -19.04 -0.28
N GLY A 215 16.02 -18.80 -1.58
CA GLY A 215 14.76 -19.06 -2.23
C GLY A 215 14.48 -18.25 -3.49
N PHE A 216 13.20 -18.16 -3.82
CA PHE A 216 12.67 -17.40 -4.93
C PHE A 216 11.57 -16.45 -4.49
N MET A 217 11.44 -15.33 -5.20
CA MET A 217 10.34 -14.38 -5.03
C MET A 217 9.75 -14.03 -6.39
N GLY A 218 8.45 -14.26 -6.57
CA GLY A 218 7.67 -13.79 -7.69
C GLY A 218 6.63 -12.77 -7.22
N TYR A 219 6.26 -11.81 -8.07
CA TYR A 219 5.19 -10.86 -7.75
C TYR A 219 4.32 -10.60 -8.97
N GLU A 220 3.01 -10.83 -8.83
CA GLU A 220 2.05 -10.90 -9.94
C GLU A 220 0.88 -9.90 -9.81
N PRO A 221 1.13 -8.59 -9.60
CA PRO A 221 0.06 -7.58 -9.47
C PRO A 221 -0.75 -7.40 -10.76
N HIS A 222 -0.29 -7.89 -11.89
CA HIS A 222 -1.06 -7.89 -13.14
C HIS A 222 -2.33 -8.76 -13.05
N LEU A 223 -2.43 -9.63 -12.04
CA LEU A 223 -3.66 -10.38 -11.72
C LEU A 223 -4.66 -9.56 -10.88
N THR A 224 -4.27 -8.35 -10.43
CA THR A 224 -5.16 -7.47 -9.66
C THR A 224 -6.40 -7.10 -10.44
N GLY A 225 -7.56 -7.14 -9.80
CA GLY A 225 -8.86 -6.84 -10.42
C GLY A 225 -9.50 -8.02 -11.15
N MET A 226 -8.77 -9.12 -11.36
CA MET A 226 -9.36 -10.35 -11.85
C MET A 226 -10.10 -11.05 -10.72
N GLN A 227 -11.31 -11.54 -10.99
CA GLN A 227 -12.01 -12.48 -10.11
C GLN A 227 -11.50 -13.89 -10.43
N ALA A 228 -10.19 -14.08 -10.30
CA ALA A 228 -9.48 -15.27 -10.71
C ALA A 228 -9.34 -16.27 -9.56
N GLY A 229 -9.49 -17.54 -9.86
CA GLY A 229 -9.09 -18.65 -9.00
C GLY A 229 -7.90 -19.41 -9.61
N LEU A 230 -7.48 -20.50 -8.99
CA LEU A 230 -6.34 -21.32 -9.43
C LEU A 230 -6.51 -21.86 -10.86
N GLU A 231 -7.74 -22.07 -11.31
CA GLU A 231 -8.09 -22.59 -12.65
C GLU A 231 -7.96 -21.53 -13.77
N HIS A 232 -7.74 -20.26 -13.41
CA HIS A 232 -7.66 -19.19 -14.41
C HIS A 232 -6.34 -19.29 -15.19
N PRO A 233 -6.34 -19.23 -16.54
CA PRO A 233 -5.12 -19.42 -17.35
C PRO A 233 -3.97 -18.48 -16.98
N ALA A 234 -4.24 -17.25 -16.60
CA ALA A 234 -3.20 -16.30 -16.17
C ALA A 234 -2.55 -16.71 -14.85
N VAL A 235 -3.31 -17.28 -13.91
CA VAL A 235 -2.79 -17.83 -12.64
C VAL A 235 -1.96 -19.07 -12.90
N GLU A 236 -2.45 -20.00 -13.75
CA GLU A 236 -1.72 -21.20 -14.15
C GLU A 236 -0.41 -20.85 -14.85
N SER A 237 -0.39 -19.78 -15.68
CA SER A 237 0.85 -19.29 -16.30
C SER A 237 1.88 -18.86 -15.26
N VAL A 238 1.47 -18.06 -14.24
CA VAL A 238 2.32 -17.65 -13.12
C VAL A 238 2.88 -18.87 -12.39
N LEU A 239 2.02 -19.82 -12.03
CA LEU A 239 2.41 -21.03 -11.31
C LEU A 239 3.29 -21.96 -12.15
N GLY A 240 3.04 -22.03 -13.46
CA GLY A 240 3.85 -22.82 -14.41
C GLY A 240 5.28 -22.29 -14.50
N ILE A 241 5.45 -20.95 -14.59
CA ILE A 241 6.77 -20.31 -14.58
C ILE A 241 7.45 -20.62 -13.23
N TYR A 242 6.77 -20.41 -12.12
CA TYR A 242 7.32 -20.64 -10.79
C TYR A 242 7.81 -22.09 -10.61
N ARG A 243 6.99 -23.07 -11.01
CA ARG A 243 7.35 -24.50 -10.99
C ARG A 243 8.56 -24.81 -11.87
N GLY A 244 8.70 -24.13 -13.01
CA GLY A 244 9.87 -24.27 -13.89
C GLY A 244 11.18 -23.95 -13.16
N PHE A 245 11.22 -22.87 -12.36
CA PHE A 245 12.39 -22.50 -11.54
C PHE A 245 12.64 -23.52 -10.43
N ILE A 246 11.60 -24.01 -9.74
CA ILE A 246 11.71 -25.06 -8.73
C ILE A 246 12.29 -26.35 -9.34
N ASP A 247 11.77 -26.78 -10.47
CA ASP A 247 12.21 -28.02 -11.14
C ASP A 247 13.65 -27.89 -11.71
N ARG A 248 14.05 -26.69 -12.15
CA ARG A 248 15.43 -26.44 -12.55
C ARG A 248 16.37 -26.58 -11.36
N THR A 249 15.99 -26.01 -10.20
CA THR A 249 16.76 -26.08 -8.96
C THR A 249 16.91 -27.53 -8.47
N ARG A 250 15.84 -28.34 -8.55
CA ARG A 250 15.88 -29.76 -8.20
C ARG A 250 16.82 -30.55 -9.11
N ARG A 251 16.78 -30.27 -10.43
CA ARG A 251 17.67 -30.91 -11.40
C ARG A 251 19.14 -30.57 -11.21
N ASP A 252 19.43 -29.42 -10.67
CA ASP A 252 20.79 -29.00 -10.27
C ASP A 252 21.27 -29.70 -9.00
N GLY A 253 20.44 -30.53 -8.35
CA GLY A 253 20.73 -31.26 -7.12
C GLY A 253 20.64 -30.44 -5.84
N THR A 254 20.06 -29.23 -5.92
CA THR A 254 19.85 -28.37 -4.75
C THR A 254 18.59 -28.80 -3.99
N ASP A 255 18.69 -28.99 -2.69
CA ASP A 255 17.53 -29.25 -1.82
C ASP A 255 16.66 -27.98 -1.72
N ILE A 256 15.39 -28.15 -2.06
CA ILE A 256 14.40 -27.05 -2.03
C ILE A 256 13.58 -27.00 -0.75
N SER A 257 13.70 -27.99 0.14
CA SER A 257 12.85 -28.13 1.33
C SER A 257 12.96 -26.96 2.31
N HIS A 258 14.11 -26.27 2.27
CA HIS A 258 14.41 -25.13 3.14
C HIS A 258 14.30 -23.77 2.45
N LEU A 259 13.93 -23.76 1.18
CA LEU A 259 13.83 -22.53 0.42
C LEU A 259 12.55 -21.75 0.73
N THR A 260 12.67 -20.45 0.85
CA THR A 260 11.54 -19.52 0.84
C THR A 260 11.01 -19.41 -0.59
N LEU A 261 9.82 -19.90 -0.84
CA LEU A 261 9.13 -19.78 -2.12
C LEU A 261 8.05 -18.71 -1.98
N ASN A 262 8.48 -17.44 -2.12
CA ASN A 262 7.63 -16.29 -1.84
C ASN A 262 6.84 -15.83 -3.08
N GLY A 263 5.62 -15.41 -2.86
CA GLY A 263 4.77 -14.77 -3.87
C GLY A 263 3.62 -14.00 -3.25
N ALA A 264 2.68 -13.66 -4.10
CA ALA A 264 1.49 -12.90 -3.78
C ALA A 264 1.71 -11.42 -3.39
N GLY A 265 0.60 -10.78 -3.19
CA GLY A 265 0.41 -9.47 -2.60
C GLY A 265 -0.99 -9.41 -2.02
N SER A 266 -1.35 -8.32 -1.36
CA SER A 266 -2.69 -8.20 -0.74
C SER A 266 -3.84 -8.45 -1.73
N HIS A 267 -3.66 -8.16 -3.01
CA HIS A 267 -4.69 -8.37 -4.04
C HIS A 267 -4.82 -9.81 -4.53
N THR A 268 -3.76 -10.60 -4.42
CA THR A 268 -3.66 -11.93 -5.06
C THR A 268 -3.53 -13.08 -4.05
N LEU A 269 -3.24 -12.78 -2.79
CA LEU A 269 -2.98 -13.76 -1.74
C LEU A 269 -4.06 -14.86 -1.67
N ARG A 270 -5.34 -14.49 -1.75
CA ARG A 270 -6.47 -15.44 -1.68
C ARG A 270 -6.54 -16.38 -2.89
N ILE A 271 -5.93 -16.03 -4.02
CA ILE A 271 -5.84 -16.93 -5.19
C ILE A 271 -5.06 -18.19 -4.82
N TYR A 272 -4.02 -18.04 -4.00
CA TYR A 272 -3.07 -19.11 -3.65
C TYR A 272 -3.39 -19.84 -2.34
N GLU A 273 -4.57 -19.61 -1.75
CA GLU A 273 -5.00 -20.24 -0.50
C GLU A 273 -4.84 -21.78 -0.55
N LYS A 274 -5.22 -22.39 -1.67
CA LYS A 274 -5.16 -23.86 -1.88
C LYS A 274 -3.99 -24.32 -2.74
N ASP A 275 -3.12 -23.42 -3.17
CA ASP A 275 -1.92 -23.77 -3.92
C ASP A 275 -0.77 -24.16 -2.98
N HIS A 276 0.07 -25.09 -3.41
CA HIS A 276 1.24 -25.55 -2.65
C HIS A 276 2.57 -25.28 -3.38
N THR A 277 2.54 -24.51 -4.47
CA THR A 277 3.76 -24.11 -5.19
C THR A 277 4.59 -23.13 -4.36
N MET A 278 3.91 -22.21 -3.69
CA MET A 278 4.51 -21.22 -2.79
C MET A 278 4.25 -21.59 -1.34
N ASN A 279 5.28 -21.46 -0.49
CA ASN A 279 5.20 -21.71 0.97
C ASN A 279 5.25 -20.43 1.81
N ASP A 280 5.36 -19.26 1.16
CA ASP A 280 5.50 -17.94 1.80
C ASP A 280 4.70 -16.91 1.00
N LEU A 281 3.67 -16.34 1.62
CA LEU A 281 2.76 -15.41 0.97
C LEU A 281 2.85 -14.03 1.61
N ALA A 282 3.11 -12.99 0.78
CA ALA A 282 3.29 -11.62 1.25
C ALA A 282 1.99 -10.81 1.17
N ALA A 283 1.68 -10.04 2.20
CA ALA A 283 0.64 -9.01 2.16
C ALA A 283 0.93 -7.89 3.17
N GLY A 284 0.47 -6.68 2.86
CA GLY A 284 0.63 -5.51 3.73
C GLY A 284 -0.58 -4.59 3.70
N SER A 285 -0.78 -3.83 2.64
CA SER A 285 -1.83 -2.80 2.56
C SER A 285 -3.25 -3.34 2.77
N GLY A 286 -3.50 -4.62 2.51
CA GLY A 286 -4.78 -5.28 2.81
C GLY A 286 -5.14 -5.24 4.30
N VAL A 287 -4.15 -5.13 5.20
CA VAL A 287 -4.35 -4.99 6.65
C VAL A 287 -5.08 -3.70 7.00
N VAL A 288 -4.79 -2.62 6.30
CA VAL A 288 -5.41 -1.31 6.54
C VAL A 288 -6.39 -0.88 5.45
N LYS A 289 -6.44 -1.61 4.35
CA LYS A 289 -7.36 -1.46 3.22
C LYS A 289 -7.57 -0.02 2.75
N PRO A 290 -6.57 0.64 2.13
CA PRO A 290 -6.78 1.90 1.43
C PRO A 290 -7.65 1.72 0.18
N THR A 291 -8.07 2.79 -0.52
CA THR A 291 -9.12 2.69 -1.56
C THR A 291 -8.71 1.89 -2.79
N ASP A 292 -7.43 1.88 -3.20
CA ASP A 292 -6.95 1.04 -4.30
C ASP A 292 -7.05 -0.47 -3.98
N PHE A 293 -7.32 -0.81 -2.72
CA PHE A 293 -7.53 -2.17 -2.23
C PHE A 293 -9.02 -2.56 -2.09
N ASP A 294 -9.93 -1.77 -2.64
CA ASP A 294 -11.35 -2.14 -2.77
C ASP A 294 -11.55 -3.11 -3.95
N THR A 295 -10.97 -4.29 -3.83
CA THR A 295 -10.96 -5.34 -4.86
C THR A 295 -11.70 -6.59 -4.39
N TYR A 296 -12.07 -7.46 -5.34
CA TYR A 296 -12.84 -8.68 -5.08
C TYR A 296 -12.24 -9.54 -3.95
N HIS A 297 -10.94 -9.80 -4.01
CA HIS A 297 -10.27 -10.66 -3.03
C HIS A 297 -10.13 -10.06 -1.63
N LEU A 298 -10.43 -8.76 -1.47
CA LEU A 298 -10.39 -8.05 -0.19
C LEU A 298 -11.79 -7.59 0.27
N ASN A 299 -12.87 -8.14 -0.28
CA ASN A 299 -14.22 -7.75 0.08
C ASN A 299 -14.56 -7.98 1.56
N ALA A 300 -14.01 -9.02 2.18
CA ALA A 300 -14.17 -9.28 3.61
C ALA A 300 -13.41 -8.29 4.51
N ASN A 301 -12.33 -7.68 3.99
CA ASN A 301 -11.53 -6.71 4.74
C ASN A 301 -12.28 -5.38 4.90
N ARG A 302 -11.99 -4.65 5.97
CA ARG A 302 -12.61 -3.38 6.36
C ARG A 302 -11.62 -2.23 6.21
N PRO A 303 -12.03 -1.02 5.77
CA PRO A 303 -11.19 0.15 5.88
C PRO A 303 -10.75 0.39 7.33
N ALA A 304 -9.44 0.49 7.56
CA ALA A 304 -8.87 0.69 8.89
C ALA A 304 -7.92 1.88 8.95
N LEU A 305 -7.72 2.59 7.82
CA LEU A 305 -6.80 3.72 7.70
C LEU A 305 -7.54 4.96 7.23
N PHE A 306 -7.44 6.05 7.99
CA PHE A 306 -8.08 7.32 7.66
C PHE A 306 -7.17 8.51 7.95
N ILE A 307 -7.18 9.51 7.07
CA ILE A 307 -6.74 10.85 7.41
C ILE A 307 -7.93 11.56 8.04
N ALA A 308 -7.75 12.12 9.24
CA ALA A 308 -8.73 12.98 9.87
C ALA A 308 -8.17 14.40 9.95
N THR A 309 -8.92 15.38 9.45
CA THR A 309 -8.48 16.76 9.41
C THR A 309 -9.59 17.72 9.84
N PRO A 310 -9.31 18.71 10.72
CA PRO A 310 -10.32 19.64 11.18
C PRO A 310 -10.66 20.70 10.13
N ILE A 311 -11.90 21.18 10.19
CA ILE A 311 -12.38 22.32 9.40
C ILE A 311 -11.87 23.62 10.04
N LEU A 312 -11.17 24.43 9.24
CA LEU A 312 -10.67 25.74 9.65
C LEU A 312 -11.69 26.86 9.40
N LYS A 313 -12.47 26.75 8.30
CA LYS A 313 -13.40 27.79 7.87
C LYS A 313 -14.65 27.17 7.27
N ARG A 314 -15.78 27.80 7.53
CA ARG A 314 -17.10 27.45 6.98
C ARG A 314 -17.72 28.66 6.30
N TYR A 315 -18.30 28.42 5.15
CA TYR A 315 -19.12 29.37 4.45
C TYR A 315 -20.41 28.69 3.97
N ASP A 316 -21.56 29.36 4.22
CA ASP A 316 -22.88 28.83 3.86
C ASP A 316 -23.16 28.90 2.34
N LYS A 317 -22.26 29.54 1.58
CA LYS A 317 -22.31 29.65 0.13
C LYS A 317 -20.92 29.44 -0.48
N LEU A 318 -20.90 28.95 -1.72
CA LEU A 318 -19.68 28.90 -2.52
C LEU A 318 -19.06 30.30 -2.64
N LYS A 319 -17.74 30.39 -2.51
CA LYS A 319 -16.96 31.59 -2.75
C LYS A 319 -15.81 31.28 -3.71
N MET A 320 -15.59 32.18 -4.66
CA MET A 320 -14.48 32.07 -5.62
C MET A 320 -13.77 33.42 -5.73
N PRO A 321 -12.50 33.47 -6.16
CA PRO A 321 -11.79 34.73 -6.39
C PRO A 321 -12.49 35.58 -7.47
N GLY A 322 -12.57 36.89 -7.25
CA GLY A 322 -13.22 37.85 -8.14
C GLY A 322 -14.75 37.72 -8.14
N ASP A 323 -15.38 38.58 -8.96
CA ASP A 323 -16.85 38.58 -9.15
C ASP A 323 -17.23 37.56 -10.24
N SER A 324 -16.99 36.31 -9.99
CA SER A 324 -17.26 35.22 -10.93
C SER A 324 -18.73 34.82 -10.89
N TRP A 325 -19.43 34.86 -12.02
CA TRP A 325 -20.78 34.32 -12.17
C TRP A 325 -20.88 32.80 -11.81
N MET A 326 -19.77 32.13 -11.76
CA MET A 326 -19.70 30.71 -11.42
C MET A 326 -20.11 30.44 -9.97
N VAL A 327 -20.01 31.39 -9.06
CA VAL A 327 -20.44 31.25 -7.66
C VAL A 327 -21.93 30.97 -7.49
N ASP A 328 -22.74 31.47 -8.44
CA ASP A 328 -24.18 31.20 -8.46
C ASP A 328 -24.53 30.02 -9.39
N PHE A 329 -23.83 29.90 -10.51
CA PHE A 329 -24.07 28.84 -11.49
C PHE A 329 -23.72 27.45 -10.97
N LEU A 330 -22.53 27.25 -10.37
CA LEU A 330 -22.08 25.95 -9.93
C LEU A 330 -23.00 25.33 -8.86
N PRO A 331 -23.41 26.04 -7.79
CA PRO A 331 -24.35 25.51 -6.81
C PRO A 331 -25.77 25.27 -7.35
N TRP A 332 -26.19 26.07 -8.36
CA TRP A 332 -27.46 25.83 -9.05
C TRP A 332 -27.41 24.55 -9.89
N TRP A 333 -26.31 24.30 -10.58
CA TRP A 333 -26.12 23.11 -11.43
C TRP A 333 -25.79 21.85 -10.62
N ASN A 334 -24.86 21.95 -9.67
CA ASN A 334 -24.44 20.84 -8.81
C ASN A 334 -24.73 21.15 -7.34
N PRO A 335 -25.77 20.52 -6.74
CA PRO A 335 -26.15 20.78 -5.36
C PRO A 335 -25.04 20.43 -4.35
N ASN A 336 -24.07 19.59 -4.71
CA ASN A 336 -22.95 19.23 -3.87
C ASN A 336 -21.88 20.33 -3.77
N MET A 337 -22.12 21.51 -4.38
CA MET A 337 -21.23 22.68 -4.35
C MET A 337 -21.85 23.88 -3.65
N ARG A 338 -22.87 23.71 -2.82
CA ARG A 338 -23.59 24.83 -2.18
C ARG A 338 -22.85 25.43 -1.02
N ARG A 339 -22.28 24.61 -0.13
CA ARG A 339 -21.46 25.07 1.01
C ARG A 339 -19.98 24.90 0.71
N LEU A 340 -19.16 25.76 1.31
CA LEU A 340 -17.72 25.73 1.17
C LEU A 340 -17.06 25.64 2.54
N TYR A 341 -16.15 24.70 2.66
CA TYR A 341 -15.29 24.53 3.85
C TYR A 341 -13.83 24.60 3.44
N TYR A 342 -12.98 25.01 4.36
CA TYR A 342 -11.53 24.86 4.24
C TYR A 342 -11.04 23.89 5.32
N ILE A 343 -10.46 22.78 4.90
CA ILE A 343 -9.82 21.81 5.80
C ILE A 343 -8.38 22.23 6.08
N TYR A 344 -7.85 21.82 7.24
CA TYR A 344 -6.45 22.03 7.57
C TYR A 344 -5.57 21.06 6.75
N GLY A 345 -4.61 21.58 5.99
CA GLY A 345 -3.82 20.79 5.04
C GLY A 345 -4.59 20.44 3.77
N GLY A 346 -4.21 19.34 3.12
CA GLY A 346 -4.80 18.86 1.88
C GLY A 346 -3.77 18.37 0.87
N TYR A 347 -4.22 18.18 -0.40
CA TYR A 347 -3.40 17.67 -1.51
C TYR A 347 -2.81 16.27 -1.24
N TRP A 348 -3.52 15.48 -0.47
CA TRP A 348 -3.17 14.08 -0.23
C TRP A 348 -3.79 13.19 -1.30
N LYS A 349 -3.10 12.12 -1.67
CA LYS A 349 -3.68 11.03 -2.48
C LYS A 349 -4.72 10.27 -1.64
N ALA A 350 -5.88 10.86 -1.46
CA ALA A 350 -6.94 10.35 -0.61
C ALA A 350 -8.30 10.86 -1.08
N ASN A 351 -9.33 10.08 -0.85
CA ASN A 351 -10.72 10.40 -1.18
C ASN A 351 -11.49 10.75 0.11
N VAL A 352 -12.27 11.83 0.11
CA VAL A 352 -13.17 12.13 1.22
C VAL A 352 -14.23 11.04 1.31
N VAL A 353 -14.35 10.43 2.48
CA VAL A 353 -15.32 9.37 2.73
C VAL A 353 -16.41 9.79 3.72
N SER A 354 -16.12 10.80 4.54
CA SER A 354 -17.11 11.38 5.44
C SER A 354 -16.78 12.87 5.73
N PRO A 355 -17.72 13.79 5.47
CA PRO A 355 -19.09 13.57 5.00
C PRO A 355 -19.14 12.97 3.60
N ARG A 356 -20.30 12.41 3.18
CA ARG A 356 -20.45 11.89 1.81
C ARG A 356 -20.79 13.00 0.82
N GLY A 357 -20.59 12.70 -0.48
CA GLY A 357 -20.99 13.56 -1.57
C GLY A 357 -20.10 14.79 -1.77
N VAL A 358 -18.88 14.78 -1.22
CA VAL A 358 -17.88 15.80 -1.48
C VAL A 358 -17.32 15.59 -2.90
N PRO A 359 -17.51 16.54 -3.84
CA PRO A 359 -16.90 16.46 -5.16
C PRO A 359 -15.40 16.73 -5.12
N ASP A 360 -14.73 16.56 -6.26
CA ASP A 360 -13.33 16.93 -6.40
C ASP A 360 -13.11 18.38 -5.99
N SER A 361 -11.99 18.63 -5.34
CA SER A 361 -11.66 19.96 -4.84
C SER A 361 -11.54 20.98 -5.97
N LEU A 362 -12.03 22.19 -5.75
CA LEU A 362 -11.92 23.32 -6.69
C LEU A 362 -10.46 23.62 -7.07
N TYR A 363 -9.56 23.44 -6.11
CA TYR A 363 -8.12 23.50 -6.29
C TYR A 363 -7.41 22.77 -5.15
N HIS A 364 -6.21 22.27 -5.40
CA HIS A 364 -5.42 21.60 -4.37
C HIS A 364 -4.56 22.59 -3.60
N SER A 365 -4.45 22.37 -2.30
CA SER A 365 -3.60 23.17 -1.40
C SER A 365 -3.07 22.29 -0.28
N THR A 366 -1.79 22.37 0.00
CA THR A 366 -1.15 21.66 1.11
C THR A 366 -1.38 22.33 2.47
N ASN A 367 -1.87 23.58 2.49
CA ASN A 367 -2.05 24.36 3.70
C ASN A 367 -3.51 24.40 4.16
N GLN A 368 -4.43 24.77 3.26
CA GLN A 368 -5.88 24.82 3.50
C GLN A 368 -6.63 24.53 2.20
N GLN A 369 -7.07 23.31 2.03
CA GLN A 369 -7.77 22.87 0.83
C GLN A 369 -9.27 23.15 0.93
N PRO A 370 -9.90 23.75 -0.11
CA PRO A 370 -11.35 23.88 -0.15
C PRO A 370 -12.01 22.53 -0.42
N ILE A 371 -13.11 22.27 0.23
CA ILE A 371 -14.06 21.20 -0.10
C ILE A 371 -15.45 21.82 -0.17
N THR A 372 -16.30 21.31 -1.05
CA THR A 372 -17.68 21.73 -1.16
C THR A 372 -18.63 20.61 -0.80
N THR A 373 -19.82 20.96 -0.35
CA THR A 373 -20.87 20.00 0.00
C THR A 373 -22.26 20.52 -0.36
N SER A 374 -23.25 19.66 -0.28
CA SER A 374 -24.66 20.08 -0.32
C SER A 374 -25.14 20.63 1.02
N ASP A 375 -26.36 21.17 1.02
CA ASP A 375 -27.04 21.64 2.24
C ASP A 375 -27.36 20.52 3.25
N ALA A 376 -27.34 19.25 2.81
CA ALA A 376 -27.52 18.11 3.68
C ALA A 376 -26.35 17.88 4.66
N VAL A 377 -25.19 18.52 4.37
CA VAL A 377 -23.99 18.44 5.22
C VAL A 377 -23.84 19.73 6.00
N ASP A 378 -23.88 19.66 7.33
CA ASP A 378 -23.81 20.80 8.21
C ASP A 378 -22.69 20.62 9.27
N LEU A 379 -21.44 20.69 8.80
CA LEU A 379 -20.27 20.64 9.67
C LEU A 379 -19.94 22.04 10.25
N GLN A 380 -19.39 22.05 11.43
CA GLN A 380 -18.92 23.28 12.10
C GLN A 380 -17.40 23.40 12.01
N VAL A 381 -16.87 24.59 12.30
CA VAL A 381 -15.43 24.76 12.53
C VAL A 381 -15.01 23.80 13.66
N ASP A 382 -13.83 23.19 13.54
CA ASP A 382 -13.29 22.15 14.41
C ASP A 382 -13.97 20.76 14.28
N ASP A 383 -15.01 20.58 13.45
CA ASP A 383 -15.42 19.24 13.05
C ASP A 383 -14.38 18.64 12.10
N TYR A 384 -14.19 17.33 12.18
CA TYR A 384 -13.22 16.63 11.34
C TYR A 384 -13.86 16.10 10.06
N VAL A 385 -13.12 16.20 8.97
CA VAL A 385 -13.38 15.50 7.70
C VAL A 385 -12.49 14.28 7.64
N PHE A 386 -13.04 13.16 7.18
CA PHE A 386 -12.32 11.88 7.08
C PHE A 386 -12.09 11.52 5.62
N LEU A 387 -10.81 11.21 5.32
CA LEU A 387 -10.39 10.78 3.99
C LEU A 387 -9.78 9.38 4.08
N ARG A 388 -10.04 8.52 3.09
CA ARG A 388 -9.31 7.26 2.90
C ARG A 388 -8.17 7.49 1.92
N PRO A 389 -6.92 7.19 2.28
CA PRO A 389 -5.80 7.18 1.34
C PRO A 389 -6.03 6.19 0.20
N THR A 390 -5.47 6.47 -0.98
CA THR A 390 -5.47 5.50 -2.10
C THR A 390 -4.50 4.36 -1.84
N GLN A 391 -3.36 4.67 -1.20
CA GLN A 391 -2.29 3.75 -0.82
C GLN A 391 -1.94 3.98 0.65
N SER A 392 -1.36 2.98 1.33
CA SER A 392 -0.96 3.11 2.73
C SER A 392 0.48 3.62 2.93
N GLU A 393 1.35 3.43 1.98
CA GLU A 393 2.81 3.54 2.10
C GLU A 393 3.29 4.95 2.49
N HIS A 394 3.59 5.80 1.52
CA HIS A 394 4.13 7.15 1.79
C HIS A 394 3.21 8.06 2.59
N VAL A 395 1.90 7.88 2.47
CA VAL A 395 0.96 8.77 3.14
C VAL A 395 1.02 8.62 4.66
N MET A 396 1.26 7.41 5.17
CA MET A 396 1.43 7.21 6.61
C MET A 396 2.61 7.98 7.20
N LEU A 397 3.66 8.20 6.43
CA LEU A 397 4.88 8.89 6.87
C LEU A 397 4.74 10.42 6.90
N GLN A 398 3.60 10.99 6.48
CA GLN A 398 3.43 12.44 6.32
C GLN A 398 2.82 13.14 7.55
N PHE A 399 2.30 12.39 8.53
CA PHE A 399 1.48 12.92 9.62
C PHE A 399 2.15 12.85 11.00
N GLY A 400 3.40 12.40 11.06
CA GLY A 400 4.04 12.06 12.34
C GLY A 400 3.49 10.73 12.88
N ASP A 401 3.25 10.66 14.19
CA ASP A 401 2.75 9.45 14.83
C ASP A 401 1.34 9.08 14.35
N LEU A 402 1.08 7.79 14.17
CA LEU A 402 -0.26 7.27 13.90
C LEU A 402 -1.08 7.29 15.20
N LEU A 403 -2.33 7.70 15.11
CA LEU A 403 -3.27 7.59 16.24
C LEU A 403 -4.00 6.26 16.17
N ALA A 404 -3.76 5.36 17.11
CA ALA A 404 -4.45 4.10 17.24
C ALA A 404 -5.78 4.32 18.00
N VAL A 405 -6.91 3.95 17.32
CA VAL A 405 -8.24 3.98 17.91
C VAL A 405 -8.69 2.54 18.15
N LYS A 406 -9.05 2.21 19.37
CA LYS A 406 -9.53 0.90 19.77
C LYS A 406 -10.73 1.04 20.69
N ASP A 407 -11.76 0.23 20.50
CA ASP A 407 -13.00 0.25 21.31
C ASP A 407 -13.61 1.67 21.41
N GLY A 408 -13.46 2.49 20.34
CA GLY A 408 -13.97 3.85 20.28
C GLY A 408 -13.22 4.90 21.11
N ALA A 409 -12.00 4.60 21.57
CA ALA A 409 -11.12 5.49 22.31
C ALA A 409 -9.75 5.64 21.64
N LEU A 410 -9.05 6.76 21.88
CA LEU A 410 -7.62 6.88 21.54
C LEU A 410 -6.84 5.97 22.49
N ALA A 411 -6.27 4.89 21.93
CA ALA A 411 -5.58 3.88 22.71
C ALA A 411 -4.08 4.18 22.82
N ASP A 412 -3.46 4.67 21.74
CA ASP A 412 -2.02 4.86 21.69
C ASP A 412 -1.60 5.81 20.54
N ARG A 413 -0.32 6.18 20.53
CA ARG A 413 0.38 6.89 19.46
C ARG A 413 1.55 6.05 19.00
N TRP A 414 1.52 5.66 17.72
CA TRP A 414 2.51 4.78 17.13
C TRP A 414 3.48 5.56 16.25
N PRO A 415 4.76 5.70 16.65
CA PRO A 415 5.74 6.38 15.84
C PRO A 415 5.94 5.66 14.50
N VAL A 416 6.10 6.45 13.42
CA VAL A 416 6.42 5.92 12.10
C VAL A 416 7.92 5.84 11.90
N PHE A 417 8.36 4.99 10.97
CA PHE A 417 9.77 4.88 10.61
C PHE A 417 10.34 6.18 10.06
N HIS A 418 11.57 6.49 10.45
CA HIS A 418 12.36 7.54 9.81
C HIS A 418 12.84 7.09 8.44
N GLN A 419 12.70 7.95 7.41
CA GLN A 419 13.17 7.65 6.07
C GLN A 419 14.67 7.86 5.88
N THR A 420 15.29 8.62 6.76
CA THR A 420 16.72 8.91 6.78
C THR A 420 17.34 8.20 7.97
N GLY A 421 18.23 7.27 7.70
CA GLY A 421 18.97 6.54 8.72
C GLY A 421 20.37 7.09 8.92
#